data_a82922eecf23587a9328a5b7e0ab8715
#
_entry.id   a82922eecf23587a9328a5b7e0ab8715
#
_cell.length_a   1.000
_cell.length_b   1.000
_cell.length_c   1.000
_cell.angle_alpha   90.00
_cell.angle_beta   90.00
_cell.angle_gamma   90.00
#
_symmetry.space_group_name_H-M   'P 1'
#
loop_
_entity.id
_entity.type
_entity.pdbx_description
1 polymer ?
#
loop_
_entity_poly.entity_id
_entity_poly.type
_entity_poly.pdbx_seq_one_letter_code
_entity_poly.pdbx_strand_id
1 'polypeptide(L)'
;VETKLVGIPFVFIANKDVPVDNLSAQQYVDIMTGKIKNWKEVGGKDQQITLVHRAKSSGSRATIAEVVLKGAEFTDAAVIQDSNGAVRSAIATTPGAIGYVDAAYVDSSVKALSYDGVKYSIAAVVDGKYPVYTFGRMFTKGEPKGAVKAFIDYVTGAEFQNANAEKQGFVPITKMKK
;
A
#
# COMPACT_ATOMS: atom_id res chain seq x y z
N VAL A 1 20.00 -16.93 -1.24
CA VAL A 1 19.03 -17.10 -0.16
C VAL A 1 18.19 -15.84 -0.05
N GLU A 2 16.87 -15.98 0.13
CA GLU A 2 15.93 -14.90 0.38
C GLU A 2 15.66 -14.77 1.89
N THR A 3 15.67 -13.56 2.40
CA THR A 3 15.29 -13.27 3.79
C THR A 3 14.23 -12.17 3.81
N LYS A 4 13.06 -12.45 4.39
CA LYS A 4 12.02 -11.44 4.65
C LYS A 4 12.48 -10.52 5.77
N LEU A 5 12.37 -9.21 5.54
CA LEU A 5 12.82 -8.18 6.48
C LEU A 5 11.66 -7.58 7.28
N VAL A 6 10.66 -7.07 6.60
CA VAL A 6 9.48 -6.39 7.18
C VAL A 6 8.27 -6.60 6.29
N GLY A 7 7.08 -6.47 6.84
CA GLY A 7 5.87 -6.26 6.04
C GLY A 7 5.78 -4.80 5.61
N ILE A 8 5.48 -4.56 4.33
CA ILE A 8 5.27 -3.21 3.75
C ILE A 8 3.80 -3.10 3.40
N PRO A 9 2.97 -2.48 4.24
CA PRO A 9 1.55 -2.31 3.97
C PRO A 9 1.30 -1.12 3.04
N PHE A 10 0.29 -1.25 2.18
CA PHE A 10 -0.21 -0.18 1.33
C PHE A 10 -1.60 0.24 1.76
N VAL A 11 -1.86 1.53 1.71
CA VAL A 11 -3.15 2.13 2.08
C VAL A 11 -3.70 2.88 0.88
N PHE A 12 -4.97 2.64 0.57
CA PHE A 12 -5.69 3.46 -0.39
C PHE A 12 -6.04 4.79 0.25
N ILE A 13 -5.76 5.86 -0.46
CA ILE A 13 -5.99 7.23 0.00
C ILE A 13 -6.82 7.99 -1.03
N ALA A 14 -7.67 8.89 -0.55
CA ALA A 14 -8.47 9.78 -1.39
C ALA A 14 -8.33 11.24 -0.95
N ASN A 15 -8.71 12.15 -1.83
CA ASN A 15 -8.87 13.54 -1.45
C ASN A 15 -9.94 13.66 -0.34
N LYS A 16 -9.78 14.63 0.56
CA LYS A 16 -10.70 14.83 1.69
C LYS A 16 -12.14 15.19 1.29
N ASP A 17 -12.32 15.68 0.07
CA ASP A 17 -13.65 16.03 -0.45
C ASP A 17 -14.49 14.80 -0.84
N VAL A 18 -13.87 13.62 -0.92
CA VAL A 18 -14.53 12.36 -1.23
C VAL A 18 -15.32 11.87 -0.01
N PRO A 19 -16.64 11.70 -0.08
CA PRO A 19 -17.46 11.31 1.09
C PRO A 19 -17.44 9.80 1.38
N VAL A 20 -16.74 9.00 0.58
CA VAL A 20 -16.64 7.54 0.74
C VAL A 20 -15.52 7.21 1.71
N ASP A 21 -15.77 6.31 2.68
CA ASP A 21 -14.79 5.86 3.70
C ASP A 21 -14.30 4.42 3.49
N ASN A 22 -15.04 3.65 2.69
CA ASN A 22 -14.77 2.24 2.42
C ASN A 22 -15.13 1.88 0.99
N LEU A 23 -14.33 1.02 0.39
CA LEU A 23 -14.62 0.37 -0.88
C LEU A 23 -14.42 -1.14 -0.73
N SER A 24 -15.25 -1.93 -1.41
CA SER A 24 -15.03 -3.37 -1.50
C SER A 24 -13.79 -3.68 -2.36
N ALA A 25 -13.24 -4.87 -2.19
CA ALA A 25 -12.11 -5.34 -3.00
C ALA A 25 -12.43 -5.22 -4.51
N GLN A 26 -13.65 -5.57 -4.92
CA GLN A 26 -14.07 -5.49 -6.32
C GLN A 26 -14.18 -4.03 -6.80
N GLN A 27 -14.68 -3.11 -5.97
CA GLN A 27 -14.76 -1.69 -6.33
C GLN A 27 -13.36 -1.08 -6.53
N TYR A 28 -12.35 -1.48 -5.73
CA TYR A 28 -10.96 -1.09 -5.99
C TYR A 28 -10.47 -1.57 -7.35
N VAL A 29 -10.73 -2.84 -7.68
CA VAL A 29 -10.38 -3.38 -9.02
C VAL A 29 -11.06 -2.58 -10.11
N ASP A 30 -12.35 -2.31 -10.00
CA ASP A 30 -13.13 -1.63 -11.03
C ASP A 30 -12.73 -0.15 -11.20
N ILE A 31 -12.33 0.53 -10.13
CA ILE A 31 -11.75 1.89 -10.21
C ILE A 31 -10.37 1.83 -10.88
N MET A 32 -9.49 0.92 -10.43
CA MET A 32 -8.12 0.83 -10.96
C MET A 32 -8.05 0.39 -12.43
N THR A 33 -9.04 -0.37 -12.88
CA THR A 33 -9.19 -0.79 -14.29
C THR A 33 -9.98 0.22 -15.14
N GLY A 34 -10.55 1.27 -14.52
CA GLY A 34 -11.32 2.31 -15.21
C GLY A 34 -12.75 1.92 -15.59
N LYS A 35 -13.31 0.86 -15.00
CA LYS A 35 -14.72 0.49 -15.15
C LYS A 35 -15.62 1.45 -14.39
N ILE A 36 -15.27 1.77 -13.13
CA ILE A 36 -15.91 2.79 -12.31
C ILE A 36 -15.13 4.09 -12.48
N LYS A 37 -15.82 5.16 -12.89
CA LYS A 37 -15.22 6.48 -13.19
C LYS A 37 -15.85 7.61 -12.41
N ASN A 38 -16.90 7.36 -11.66
CA ASN A 38 -17.62 8.38 -10.90
C ASN A 38 -17.90 7.88 -9.48
N TRP A 39 -17.69 8.73 -8.49
CA TRP A 39 -17.90 8.38 -7.09
C TRP A 39 -19.34 8.00 -6.76
N LYS A 40 -20.36 8.49 -7.53
CA LYS A 40 -21.75 8.09 -7.34
C LYS A 40 -21.99 6.59 -7.56
N GLU A 41 -21.17 5.94 -8.35
CA GLU A 41 -21.26 4.50 -8.64
C GLU A 41 -20.91 3.63 -7.41
N VAL A 42 -20.25 4.26 -6.42
CA VAL A 42 -19.84 3.60 -5.16
C VAL A 42 -20.42 4.30 -3.92
N GLY A 43 -21.53 5.02 -4.07
CA GLY A 43 -22.26 5.65 -2.97
C GLY A 43 -21.73 7.05 -2.58
N GLY A 44 -20.88 7.64 -3.38
CA GLY A 44 -20.43 9.01 -3.23
C GLY A 44 -21.31 10.03 -3.97
N LYS A 45 -20.84 11.27 -4.06
CA LYS A 45 -21.49 12.33 -4.84
C LYS A 45 -21.21 12.16 -6.33
N ASP A 46 -21.98 12.86 -7.19
CA ASP A 46 -21.71 12.92 -8.64
C ASP A 46 -20.43 13.73 -8.89
N GLN A 47 -19.30 13.01 -8.90
CA GLN A 47 -17.97 13.56 -9.07
C GLN A 47 -17.09 12.54 -9.78
N GLN A 48 -16.37 12.98 -10.81
CA GLN A 48 -15.44 12.14 -11.54
C GLN A 48 -14.30 11.67 -10.62
N ILE A 49 -13.92 10.41 -10.76
CA ILE A 49 -12.75 9.84 -10.10
C ILE A 49 -11.50 10.22 -10.90
N THR A 50 -10.52 10.84 -10.24
CA THR A 50 -9.17 11.02 -10.77
C THR A 50 -8.25 9.97 -10.16
N LEU A 51 -7.88 8.96 -10.94
CA LEU A 51 -6.96 7.93 -10.48
C LEU A 51 -5.52 8.43 -10.53
N VAL A 52 -4.80 8.28 -9.42
CA VAL A 52 -3.37 8.61 -9.30
C VAL A 52 -2.61 7.37 -8.88
N HIS A 53 -1.64 6.94 -9.68
CA HIS A 53 -0.81 5.80 -9.31
C HIS A 53 0.64 5.93 -9.78
N ARG A 54 1.43 4.90 -9.53
CA ARG A 54 2.86 4.86 -9.78
C ARG A 54 3.18 4.40 -11.21
N ALA A 55 4.37 4.78 -11.69
CA ALA A 55 4.91 4.31 -12.96
C ALA A 55 5.04 2.77 -13.01
N LYS A 56 5.11 2.18 -14.21
CA LYS A 56 5.20 0.72 -14.42
C LYS A 56 6.41 0.07 -13.72
N SER A 57 7.50 0.80 -13.55
CA SER A 57 8.71 0.34 -12.84
C SER A 57 8.60 0.33 -11.31
N SER A 58 7.50 0.81 -10.74
CA SER A 58 7.32 0.92 -9.29
C SER A 58 6.99 -0.42 -8.62
N GLY A 59 7.73 -0.78 -7.57
CA GLY A 59 7.42 -1.94 -6.72
C GLY A 59 6.05 -1.82 -6.03
N SER A 60 5.65 -0.61 -5.59
CA SER A 60 4.31 -0.36 -5.02
C SER A 60 3.22 -0.70 -6.04
N ARG A 61 3.38 -0.27 -7.31
CA ARG A 61 2.43 -0.62 -8.38
C ARG A 61 2.40 -2.12 -8.65
N ALA A 62 3.56 -2.78 -8.69
CA ALA A 62 3.63 -4.24 -8.87
C ALA A 62 2.90 -4.98 -7.75
N THR A 63 3.06 -4.54 -6.50
CA THR A 63 2.34 -5.13 -5.36
C THR A 63 0.82 -4.96 -5.49
N ILE A 64 0.33 -3.77 -5.87
CA ILE A 64 -1.12 -3.58 -6.07
C ILE A 64 -1.64 -4.42 -7.25
N ALA A 65 -0.87 -4.54 -8.33
CA ALA A 65 -1.21 -5.43 -9.45
C ALA A 65 -1.36 -6.89 -9.00
N GLU A 66 -0.44 -7.37 -8.18
CA GLU A 66 -0.43 -8.74 -7.67
C GLU A 66 -1.55 -9.00 -6.65
N VAL A 67 -1.62 -8.16 -5.60
CA VAL A 67 -2.46 -8.42 -4.43
C VAL A 67 -3.92 -8.00 -4.64
N VAL A 68 -4.15 -6.90 -5.37
CA VAL A 68 -5.48 -6.31 -5.55
C VAL A 68 -6.05 -6.64 -6.91
N LEU A 69 -5.32 -6.38 -8.01
CA LEU A 69 -5.84 -6.58 -9.36
C LEU A 69 -5.83 -8.05 -9.80
N LYS A 70 -4.94 -8.88 -9.25
CA LYS A 70 -4.89 -10.34 -9.49
C LYS A 70 -4.96 -10.71 -10.98
N GLY A 71 -4.20 -10.00 -11.80
CA GLY A 71 -4.13 -10.23 -13.25
C GLY A 71 -4.96 -9.27 -14.11
N ALA A 72 -5.77 -8.40 -13.49
CA ALA A 72 -6.39 -7.30 -14.23
C ALA A 72 -5.37 -6.17 -14.51
N GLU A 73 -5.57 -5.45 -15.62
CA GLU A 73 -4.68 -4.37 -16.03
C GLU A 73 -5.15 -3.02 -15.48
N PHE A 74 -4.19 -2.19 -15.04
CA PHE A 74 -4.48 -0.80 -14.72
C PHE A 74 -4.95 -0.04 -15.97
N THR A 75 -5.93 0.84 -15.80
CA THR A 75 -6.28 1.78 -16.89
C THR A 75 -5.12 2.73 -17.18
N ASP A 76 -4.95 3.10 -18.47
CA ASP A 76 -3.99 4.13 -18.87
C ASP A 76 -4.52 5.56 -18.56
N ALA A 77 -5.81 5.71 -18.28
CA ALA A 77 -6.43 6.98 -17.94
C ALA A 77 -6.17 7.34 -16.46
N ALA A 78 -4.92 7.62 -16.12
CA ALA A 78 -4.50 7.94 -14.75
C ALA A 78 -3.35 8.94 -14.73
N VAL A 79 -3.25 9.69 -13.65
CA VAL A 79 -2.10 10.56 -13.35
C VAL A 79 -0.97 9.69 -12.80
N ILE A 80 0.19 9.74 -13.45
CA ILE A 80 1.36 8.94 -13.04
C ILE A 80 2.28 9.79 -12.17
N GLN A 81 2.73 9.22 -11.05
CA GLN A 81 3.66 9.84 -10.12
C GLN A 81 4.83 8.92 -9.77
N ASP A 82 6.02 9.50 -9.53
CA ASP A 82 7.27 8.73 -9.37
C ASP A 82 7.57 8.31 -7.93
N SER A 83 6.86 8.87 -6.93
CA SER A 83 7.07 8.53 -5.51
C SER A 83 5.77 8.49 -4.72
N ASN A 84 5.78 7.82 -3.55
CA ASN A 84 4.63 7.81 -2.64
C ASN A 84 4.28 9.24 -2.17
N GLY A 85 5.29 10.07 -1.90
CA GLY A 85 5.07 11.48 -1.53
C GLY A 85 4.40 12.28 -2.64
N ALA A 86 4.81 12.07 -3.91
CA ALA A 86 4.18 12.74 -5.06
C ALA A 86 2.74 12.26 -5.28
N VAL A 87 2.44 10.96 -5.11
CA VAL A 87 1.07 10.43 -5.15
C VAL A 87 0.21 11.10 -4.07
N ARG A 88 0.68 11.11 -2.82
CA ARG A 88 -0.04 11.77 -1.72
C ARG A 88 -0.32 13.26 -2.02
N SER A 89 0.69 14.00 -2.45
CA SER A 89 0.56 15.42 -2.76
C SER A 89 -0.43 15.67 -3.91
N ALA A 90 -0.38 14.88 -4.97
CA ALA A 90 -1.32 14.97 -6.08
C ALA A 90 -2.76 14.70 -5.63
N ILE A 91 -2.97 13.67 -4.79
CA ILE A 91 -4.29 13.34 -4.24
C ILE A 91 -4.79 14.45 -3.31
N ALA A 92 -3.93 15.01 -2.45
CA ALA A 92 -4.31 16.07 -1.53
C ALA A 92 -4.82 17.33 -2.24
N THR A 93 -4.31 17.62 -3.43
CA THR A 93 -4.62 18.83 -4.20
C THR A 93 -5.62 18.64 -5.32
N THR A 94 -6.00 17.40 -5.64
CA THR A 94 -6.91 17.10 -6.76
C THR A 94 -8.26 16.62 -6.24
N PRO A 95 -9.35 17.39 -6.40
CA PRO A 95 -10.69 16.97 -6.01
C PRO A 95 -11.08 15.63 -6.68
N GLY A 96 -11.73 14.75 -5.91
CA GLY A 96 -12.15 13.43 -6.39
C GLY A 96 -11.02 12.43 -6.64
N ALA A 97 -9.78 12.76 -6.29
CA ALA A 97 -8.66 11.87 -6.53
C ALA A 97 -8.60 10.67 -5.56
N ILE A 98 -8.14 9.55 -6.08
CA ILE A 98 -7.86 8.31 -5.34
C ILE A 98 -6.55 7.70 -5.84
N GLY A 99 -5.84 7.01 -4.96
CA GLY A 99 -4.65 6.22 -5.26
C GLY A 99 -4.21 5.40 -4.07
N TYR A 100 -2.96 4.97 -4.07
CA TYR A 100 -2.38 4.17 -2.98
C TYR A 100 -0.96 4.62 -2.68
N VAL A 101 -0.57 4.48 -1.42
CA VAL A 101 0.80 4.74 -0.93
C VAL A 101 1.19 3.70 0.11
N ASP A 102 2.48 3.59 0.39
CA ASP A 102 2.95 2.86 1.57
C ASP A 102 2.36 3.53 2.83
N ALA A 103 1.98 2.74 3.82
CA ALA A 103 1.30 3.23 5.03
C ALA A 103 2.08 4.35 5.75
N ALA A 104 3.41 4.34 5.69
CA ALA A 104 4.28 5.38 6.24
C ALA A 104 4.08 6.78 5.64
N TYR A 105 3.45 6.86 4.46
CA TYR A 105 3.19 8.14 3.78
C TYR A 105 1.79 8.71 4.03
N VAL A 106 0.96 8.02 4.79
CA VAL A 106 -0.39 8.51 5.12
C VAL A 106 -0.28 9.57 6.21
N ASP A 107 -0.80 10.75 5.95
CA ASP A 107 -0.88 11.84 6.91
C ASP A 107 -2.24 12.56 6.86
N SER A 108 -2.35 13.64 7.62
CA SER A 108 -3.58 14.42 7.70
C SER A 108 -3.95 15.19 6.43
N SER A 109 -3.13 15.22 5.38
CA SER A 109 -3.45 15.89 4.11
C SER A 109 -4.43 15.13 3.24
N VAL A 110 -4.54 13.82 3.44
CA VAL A 110 -5.39 12.90 2.68
C VAL A 110 -6.30 12.09 3.59
N LYS A 111 -7.27 11.40 3.00
CA LYS A 111 -8.19 10.50 3.68
C LYS A 111 -7.80 9.05 3.39
N ALA A 112 -7.53 8.26 4.43
CA ALA A 112 -7.33 6.83 4.29
C ALA A 112 -8.68 6.11 4.16
N LEU A 113 -8.80 5.23 3.16
CA LEU A 113 -9.99 4.43 2.92
C LEU A 113 -9.81 3.03 3.50
N SER A 114 -10.90 2.44 3.98
CA SER A 114 -10.95 1.03 4.36
C SER A 114 -10.95 0.14 3.12
N TYR A 115 -10.34 -1.03 3.22
CA TYR A 115 -10.34 -2.06 2.20
C TYR A 115 -11.26 -3.20 2.62
N ASP A 116 -12.33 -3.41 1.88
CA ASP A 116 -13.32 -4.47 2.13
C ASP A 116 -13.86 -4.47 3.58
N GLY A 117 -14.16 -3.26 4.08
CA GLY A 117 -14.63 -3.04 5.45
C GLY A 117 -13.54 -2.98 6.52
N VAL A 118 -12.28 -3.25 6.18
CA VAL A 118 -11.17 -3.29 7.13
C VAL A 118 -10.32 -2.02 7.03
N LYS A 119 -10.28 -1.25 8.11
CA LYS A 119 -9.35 -0.11 8.23
C LYS A 119 -7.93 -0.64 8.45
N TYR A 120 -6.97 -0.04 7.76
CA TYR A 120 -5.55 -0.37 7.97
C TYR A 120 -5.14 -0.17 9.43
N SER A 121 -4.47 -1.17 9.95
CA SER A 121 -3.65 -1.13 11.16
C SER A 121 -2.63 -2.26 11.12
N ILE A 122 -1.53 -2.12 11.86
CA ILE A 122 -0.52 -3.19 11.98
C ILE A 122 -1.17 -4.47 12.51
N ALA A 123 -2.05 -4.36 13.50
CA ALA A 123 -2.78 -5.50 14.05
C ALA A 123 -3.65 -6.19 12.98
N ALA A 124 -4.36 -5.42 12.12
CA ALA A 124 -5.18 -6.00 11.07
C ALA A 124 -4.34 -6.77 10.03
N VAL A 125 -3.12 -6.31 9.74
CA VAL A 125 -2.18 -7.05 8.86
C VAL A 125 -1.71 -8.33 9.54
N VAL A 126 -1.28 -8.26 10.80
CA VAL A 126 -0.81 -9.42 11.59
C VAL A 126 -1.91 -10.48 11.75
N ASP A 127 -3.16 -10.05 11.95
CA ASP A 127 -4.33 -10.93 12.06
C ASP A 127 -4.79 -11.51 10.70
N GLY A 128 -4.17 -11.08 9.58
CA GLY A 128 -4.56 -11.50 8.23
C GLY A 128 -5.88 -10.89 7.74
N LYS A 129 -6.43 -9.88 8.43
CA LYS A 129 -7.67 -9.19 8.05
C LYS A 129 -7.45 -8.14 6.97
N TYR A 130 -6.26 -7.50 6.95
CA TYR A 130 -5.87 -6.51 5.95
C TYR A 130 -4.83 -7.11 5.00
N PRO A 131 -5.20 -7.46 3.75
CA PRO A 131 -4.36 -8.25 2.86
C PRO A 131 -3.42 -7.41 1.99
N VAL A 132 -3.54 -6.06 1.98
CA VAL A 132 -2.82 -5.20 1.03
C VAL A 132 -1.43 -4.87 1.56
N TYR A 133 -0.52 -5.84 1.47
CA TYR A 133 0.88 -5.68 1.85
C TYR A 133 1.80 -6.61 1.03
N THR A 134 3.08 -6.33 1.06
CA THR A 134 4.15 -7.23 0.59
C THR A 134 5.26 -7.32 1.63
N PHE A 135 6.29 -8.12 1.34
CA PHE A 135 7.48 -8.17 2.18
C PHE A 135 8.63 -7.38 1.56
N GLY A 136 9.30 -6.56 2.37
CA GLY A 136 10.68 -6.15 2.10
C GLY A 136 11.57 -7.37 2.21
N ARG A 137 12.45 -7.60 1.22
CA ARG A 137 13.29 -8.79 1.12
C ARG A 137 14.74 -8.40 0.91
N MET A 138 15.61 -9.22 1.48
CA MET A 138 17.04 -9.20 1.20
C MET A 138 17.43 -10.49 0.48
N PHE A 139 18.36 -10.40 -0.46
CA PHE A 139 18.86 -11.54 -1.23
C PHE A 139 20.37 -11.65 -1.07
N THR A 140 20.85 -12.87 -0.79
CA THR A 140 22.27 -13.20 -0.75
C THR A 140 22.62 -14.29 -1.73
N LYS A 141 23.84 -14.24 -2.31
CA LYS A 141 24.38 -15.33 -3.12
C LYS A 141 24.88 -16.43 -2.19
N GLY A 142 24.07 -17.45 -1.99
CA GLY A 142 24.33 -18.53 -1.02
C GLY A 142 24.04 -18.12 0.42
N GLU A 143 24.40 -18.97 1.39
CA GLU A 143 24.16 -18.73 2.81
C GLU A 143 24.96 -17.52 3.30
N PRO A 144 24.32 -16.56 4.02
CA PRO A 144 25.00 -15.37 4.52
C PRO A 144 26.03 -15.76 5.58
N LYS A 145 27.24 -15.10 5.50
CA LYS A 145 28.36 -15.34 6.42
C LYS A 145 28.96 -14.01 6.89
N GLY A 146 29.72 -14.06 7.99
CA GLY A 146 30.44 -12.90 8.51
C GLY A 146 29.56 -11.66 8.73
N ALA A 147 30.02 -10.50 8.27
CA ALA A 147 29.31 -9.23 8.45
C ALA A 147 27.90 -9.22 7.80
N VAL A 148 27.72 -9.89 6.66
CA VAL A 148 26.41 -9.98 5.99
C VAL A 148 25.42 -10.75 6.88
N LYS A 149 25.86 -11.87 7.46
CA LYS A 149 25.01 -12.62 8.40
C LYS A 149 24.69 -11.79 9.63
N ALA A 150 25.69 -11.15 10.24
CA ALA A 150 25.49 -10.32 11.43
C ALA A 150 24.50 -9.17 11.17
N PHE A 151 24.56 -8.53 9.99
CA PHE A 151 23.62 -7.49 9.59
C PHE A 151 22.19 -8.04 9.44
N ILE A 152 22.03 -9.17 8.74
CA ILE A 152 20.71 -9.81 8.55
C ILE A 152 20.13 -10.20 9.91
N ASP A 153 20.90 -10.85 10.77
CA ASP A 153 20.46 -11.27 12.11
C ASP A 153 20.03 -10.06 12.96
N TYR A 154 20.78 -8.93 12.88
CA TYR A 154 20.43 -7.69 13.57
C TYR A 154 19.12 -7.10 13.08
N VAL A 155 18.96 -6.89 11.77
CA VAL A 155 17.77 -6.23 11.21
C VAL A 155 16.51 -7.09 11.27
N THR A 156 16.64 -8.43 11.35
CA THR A 156 15.52 -9.36 11.54
C THR A 156 15.27 -9.69 13.02
N GLY A 157 16.18 -9.31 13.89
CA GLY A 157 16.10 -9.55 15.33
C GLY A 157 15.01 -8.70 16.01
N ALA A 158 14.49 -9.22 17.13
CA ALA A 158 13.38 -8.59 17.87
C ALA A 158 13.69 -7.15 18.32
N GLU A 159 14.95 -6.88 18.70
CA GLU A 159 15.38 -5.54 19.13
C GLU A 159 15.14 -4.50 18.01
N PHE A 160 15.70 -4.73 16.82
CA PHE A 160 15.53 -3.84 15.68
C PHE A 160 14.07 -3.75 15.25
N GLN A 161 13.40 -4.89 15.14
CA GLN A 161 12.02 -4.97 14.65
C GLN A 161 11.05 -4.22 15.56
N ASN A 162 11.15 -4.38 16.87
CA ASN A 162 10.25 -3.72 17.82
C ASN A 162 10.59 -2.24 18.02
N ALA A 163 11.86 -1.86 17.96
CA ALA A 163 12.29 -0.48 18.18
C ALA A 163 12.12 0.41 16.93
N ASN A 164 12.31 -0.14 15.72
CA ASN A 164 12.46 0.66 14.51
C ASN A 164 11.38 0.38 13.44
N ALA A 165 11.06 -0.88 13.14
CA ALA A 165 10.19 -1.19 12.00
C ALA A 165 8.79 -0.53 12.14
N GLU A 166 8.16 -0.69 13.29
CA GLU A 166 6.82 -0.15 13.54
C GLU A 166 6.79 1.38 13.54
N LYS A 167 7.81 2.04 14.10
CA LYS A 167 7.92 3.51 14.11
C LYS A 167 8.04 4.10 12.70
N GLN A 168 8.58 3.31 11.76
CA GLN A 168 8.73 3.70 10.37
C GLN A 168 7.54 3.28 9.49
N GLY A 169 6.44 2.78 10.08
CA GLY A 169 5.23 2.38 9.36
C GLY A 169 5.28 0.98 8.73
N PHE A 170 6.29 0.18 9.08
CA PHE A 170 6.39 -1.21 8.64
C PHE A 170 5.77 -2.18 9.66
N VAL A 171 5.37 -3.34 9.20
CA VAL A 171 4.93 -4.43 10.07
C VAL A 171 6.15 -5.27 10.46
N PRO A 172 6.48 -5.37 11.77
CA PRO A 172 7.59 -6.20 12.21
C PRO A 172 7.43 -7.65 11.78
N ILE A 173 8.47 -8.22 11.16
CA ILE A 173 8.44 -9.60 10.70
C ILE A 173 8.23 -10.58 11.87
N THR A 174 8.68 -10.20 13.07
CA THR A 174 8.53 -10.98 14.31
C THR A 174 7.08 -11.11 14.77
N LYS A 175 6.19 -10.20 14.32
CA LYS A 175 4.76 -10.24 14.62
C LYS A 175 3.94 -10.99 13.55
N MET A 176 4.52 -11.23 12.37
CA MET A 176 3.82 -11.88 11.25
C MET A 176 3.84 -13.40 11.44
N LYS A 177 2.72 -14.06 11.17
CA LYS A 177 2.66 -15.53 11.16
C LYS A 177 3.57 -16.07 10.07
N LYS A 178 4.33 -17.11 10.39
CA LYS A 178 5.20 -17.83 9.47
C LYS A 178 4.38 -18.54 8.40
#